data_34535c00d6b7e2198f27eb440bfcc8a9
#
_entry.id   34535c00d6b7e2198f27eb440bfcc8a9
#
_cell.length_a   1.000
_cell.length_b   1.000
_cell.length_c   1.000
_cell.angle_alpha   90.00
_cell.angle_beta   90.00
_cell.angle_gamma   90.00
#
_symmetry.space_group_name_H-M   'P 1'
#
loop_
_entity.id
_entity.type
_entity.pdbx_description
1 polymer ?
#
loop_
_entity_poly.entity_id
_entity_poly.type
_entity_poly.pdbx_seq_one_letter_code
_entity_poly.pdbx_strand_id
1 'polypeptide(L)'
;MIKKVLIANRGEIAVRVIRACADYGVQSVAVYADADRDALHVRLADEAFALQGERPADTYLNVSKLLEIARRCGADAVHPGYGFLSENAGFAQAVIDAGLVWIGPRPETIAQLGDKVAARRIAASVGAPLVAGTPGPVESVDEVLTFAREHGLPIAIKAAFGGGGRGLKVAWQMDEVAELYASAVREATTAFGRGECFVEQYLDQPRHVEAQVMADTHGHVVVLGTRDCSLQRRNQKLVEEAPAPFLTDAQRERIHRAAHDICAQAGYVGAGTVEFLVSRNGTISFLEVNTRLQVEHPVTELTAGIDLVVEQLRVADGLPLSIRQTSQPMGHAMEFRINAEDVGRGFLPMPGRIQRFSPPSGPGIRLDSGVETGSVVAGQFDSMMAKLIVHGDSREQVLTRARRALAEFEIEGVPSVLPFHRAVLEAPAFVAVGDGGFHVHTRWIETEFADDLQASVRPAPLGTMSLLRMPVELDGRRVMLGLPEQLLGALAAMGQVLPQEGSAAGGATGQA
;
A
#
# COMPACT_ATOMS: atom_id res chain seq x y z
N MET A 1 -0.58 16.70 -26.71
CA MET A 1 -0.18 17.22 -25.37
C MET A 1 -1.42 17.25 -24.50
N ILE A 2 -1.42 16.53 -23.40
CA ILE A 2 -2.49 16.44 -22.40
C ILE A 2 -2.66 17.81 -21.75
N LYS A 3 -3.91 18.22 -21.53
CA LYS A 3 -4.25 19.48 -20.84
C LYS A 3 -5.11 19.22 -19.62
N LYS A 4 -5.90 18.14 -19.64
CA LYS A 4 -6.83 17.81 -18.56
C LYS A 4 -6.90 16.31 -18.32
N VAL A 5 -6.69 15.89 -17.07
CA VAL A 5 -6.62 14.48 -16.66
C VAL A 5 -7.80 14.15 -15.72
N LEU A 6 -8.63 13.16 -16.10
CA LEU A 6 -9.58 12.57 -15.20
C LEU A 6 -8.87 11.52 -14.34
N ILE A 7 -9.02 11.62 -13.02
CA ILE A 7 -8.42 10.72 -12.04
C ILE A 7 -9.48 9.71 -11.61
N ALA A 8 -9.39 8.49 -12.16
CA ALA A 8 -10.37 7.42 -11.91
C ALA A 8 -10.06 6.68 -10.59
N ASN A 9 -9.87 7.44 -9.51
CA ASN A 9 -9.51 6.92 -8.19
C ASN A 9 -9.93 7.89 -7.08
N ARG A 10 -9.62 7.56 -5.81
CA ARG A 10 -9.98 8.30 -4.61
C ARG A 10 -8.82 8.33 -3.59
N GLY A 11 -9.06 9.03 -2.48
CA GLY A 11 -8.16 8.97 -1.32
C GLY A 11 -6.79 9.57 -1.60
N GLU A 12 -5.77 9.02 -0.96
CA GLU A 12 -4.42 9.58 -1.01
C GLU A 12 -3.81 9.54 -2.42
N ILE A 13 -4.10 8.48 -3.21
CA ILE A 13 -3.56 8.38 -4.57
C ILE A 13 -4.19 9.42 -5.50
N ALA A 14 -5.47 9.73 -5.34
CA ALA A 14 -6.08 10.80 -6.12
C ALA A 14 -5.43 12.15 -5.77
N VAL A 15 -5.19 12.44 -4.48
CA VAL A 15 -4.45 13.63 -4.05
C VAL A 15 -3.04 13.65 -4.64
N ARG A 16 -2.33 12.50 -4.64
CA ARG A 16 -0.99 12.38 -5.22
C ARG A 16 -0.98 12.71 -6.72
N VAL A 17 -1.94 12.18 -7.47
CA VAL A 17 -2.06 12.46 -8.92
C VAL A 17 -2.46 13.90 -9.17
N ILE A 18 -3.38 14.49 -8.39
CA ILE A 18 -3.77 15.91 -8.49
C ILE A 18 -2.54 16.81 -8.35
N ARG A 19 -1.67 16.54 -7.37
CA ARG A 19 -0.43 17.32 -7.17
C ARG A 19 0.52 17.16 -8.34
N ALA A 20 0.68 15.96 -8.88
CA ALA A 20 1.50 15.73 -10.06
C ALA A 20 0.95 16.44 -11.31
N CYS A 21 -0.37 16.50 -11.48
CA CYS A 21 -1.01 17.28 -12.53
C CYS A 21 -0.67 18.76 -12.42
N ALA A 22 -0.76 19.33 -11.20
CA ALA A 22 -0.40 20.73 -10.95
C ALA A 22 1.08 20.99 -11.23
N ASP A 23 1.99 20.12 -10.78
CA ASP A 23 3.43 20.23 -11.00
C ASP A 23 3.80 20.06 -12.49
N TYR A 24 3.05 19.25 -13.23
CA TYR A 24 3.21 19.06 -14.67
C TYR A 24 2.57 20.19 -15.52
N GLY A 25 1.68 21.00 -14.92
CA GLY A 25 0.98 22.10 -15.57
C GLY A 25 -0.28 21.70 -16.34
N VAL A 26 -0.97 20.62 -15.92
CA VAL A 26 -2.22 20.15 -16.50
C VAL A 26 -3.34 20.19 -15.47
N GLN A 27 -4.60 20.35 -15.93
CA GLN A 27 -5.76 20.38 -15.06
C GLN A 27 -6.13 18.98 -14.57
N SER A 28 -6.60 18.89 -13.34
CA SER A 28 -7.04 17.68 -12.67
C SER A 28 -8.57 17.64 -12.52
N VAL A 29 -9.18 16.49 -12.82
CA VAL A 29 -10.60 16.23 -12.60
C VAL A 29 -10.75 15.06 -11.65
N ALA A 30 -11.30 15.30 -10.46
CA ALA A 30 -11.64 14.26 -9.52
C ALA A 30 -13.03 13.68 -9.78
N VAL A 31 -13.23 12.42 -9.42
CA VAL A 31 -14.54 11.79 -9.31
C VAL A 31 -14.78 11.34 -7.88
N TYR A 32 -16.04 11.29 -7.42
CA TYR A 32 -16.32 10.92 -6.04
C TYR A 32 -17.65 10.18 -5.87
N ALA A 33 -17.65 9.17 -4.98
CA ALA A 33 -18.82 8.52 -4.44
C ALA A 33 -19.51 9.45 -3.41
N ASP A 34 -20.76 9.18 -3.05
CA ASP A 34 -21.51 10.04 -2.13
C ASP A 34 -20.83 10.20 -0.77
N ALA A 35 -20.16 9.12 -0.28
CA ALA A 35 -19.38 9.13 0.96
C ALA A 35 -18.10 9.98 0.89
N ASP A 36 -17.60 10.26 -0.31
CA ASP A 36 -16.37 11.02 -0.56
C ASP A 36 -16.63 12.50 -0.93
N ARG A 37 -17.86 12.97 -0.88
CA ARG A 37 -18.26 14.33 -1.32
C ARG A 37 -17.37 15.43 -0.75
N ASP A 38 -17.01 15.33 0.52
CA ASP A 38 -16.19 16.30 1.25
C ASP A 38 -14.73 15.86 1.40
N ALA A 39 -14.30 14.80 0.67
CA ALA A 39 -12.96 14.26 0.76
C ALA A 39 -11.90 15.22 0.22
N LEU A 40 -10.66 15.07 0.72
CA LEU A 40 -9.56 15.96 0.40
C LEU A 40 -9.29 16.05 -1.12
N HIS A 41 -9.34 14.93 -1.84
CA HIS A 41 -9.11 14.90 -3.29
C HIS A 41 -10.18 15.67 -4.08
N VAL A 42 -11.42 15.71 -3.59
CA VAL A 42 -12.52 16.48 -4.23
C VAL A 42 -12.28 17.97 -4.13
N ARG A 43 -11.74 18.41 -2.99
CA ARG A 43 -11.48 19.84 -2.74
C ARG A 43 -10.19 20.35 -3.39
N LEU A 44 -9.22 19.47 -3.66
CA LEU A 44 -7.92 19.85 -4.22
C LEU A 44 -7.89 19.81 -5.75
N ALA A 45 -8.79 19.07 -6.39
CA ALA A 45 -8.87 19.02 -7.85
C ALA A 45 -9.41 20.34 -8.43
N ASP A 46 -9.02 20.66 -9.67
CA ASP A 46 -9.55 21.83 -10.40
C ASP A 46 -11.03 21.69 -10.68
N GLU A 47 -11.49 20.46 -10.96
CA GLU A 47 -12.90 20.12 -11.13
C GLU A 47 -13.22 18.80 -10.42
N ALA A 48 -14.47 18.61 -9.97
CA ALA A 48 -14.91 17.38 -9.35
C ALA A 48 -16.33 17.00 -9.76
N PHE A 49 -16.57 15.70 -9.99
CA PHE A 49 -17.85 15.19 -10.46
C PHE A 49 -18.34 14.01 -9.61
N ALA A 50 -19.62 14.07 -9.23
CA ALA A 50 -20.27 13.00 -8.48
C ALA A 50 -20.52 11.77 -9.37
N LEU A 51 -20.13 10.59 -8.87
CA LEU A 51 -20.46 9.30 -9.47
C LEU A 51 -21.87 8.81 -9.10
N GLN A 52 -22.48 9.43 -8.09
CA GLN A 52 -23.79 9.08 -7.55
C GLN A 52 -23.90 7.62 -7.15
N GLY A 53 -23.82 7.34 -5.87
CA GLY A 53 -23.84 6.01 -5.27
C GLY A 53 -22.80 5.84 -4.17
N GLU A 54 -22.93 4.75 -3.42
CA GLU A 54 -22.08 4.49 -2.25
C GLU A 54 -21.09 3.34 -2.48
N ARG A 55 -21.49 2.29 -3.23
CA ARG A 55 -20.68 1.10 -3.39
C ARG A 55 -19.65 1.25 -4.52
N PRO A 56 -18.49 0.60 -4.41
CA PRO A 56 -17.48 0.61 -5.47
C PRO A 56 -18.03 0.22 -6.85
N ALA A 57 -18.88 -0.80 -6.93
CA ALA A 57 -19.48 -1.27 -8.19
C ALA A 57 -20.38 -0.22 -8.88
N ASP A 58 -21.02 0.64 -8.10
CA ASP A 58 -21.91 1.67 -8.62
C ASP A 58 -21.15 2.97 -8.95
N THR A 59 -19.88 3.09 -8.50
CA THR A 59 -19.07 4.31 -8.54
C THR A 59 -17.71 4.08 -9.23
N TYR A 60 -16.63 3.90 -8.49
CA TYR A 60 -15.26 3.82 -9.03
C TYR A 60 -15.00 2.61 -9.94
N LEU A 61 -15.82 1.57 -9.90
CA LEU A 61 -15.78 0.43 -10.80
C LEU A 61 -16.77 0.54 -11.97
N ASN A 62 -17.51 1.65 -12.08
CA ASN A 62 -18.49 1.86 -13.14
C ASN A 62 -17.85 2.57 -14.35
N VAL A 63 -17.37 1.79 -15.30
CA VAL A 63 -16.71 2.27 -16.52
C VAL A 63 -17.56 3.30 -17.27
N SER A 64 -18.86 3.04 -17.44
CA SER A 64 -19.76 3.91 -18.21
C SER A 64 -19.87 5.30 -17.58
N LYS A 65 -20.00 5.39 -16.25
CA LYS A 65 -20.04 6.68 -15.53
C LYS A 65 -18.72 7.44 -15.64
N LEU A 66 -17.58 6.74 -15.51
CA LEU A 66 -16.27 7.37 -15.63
C LEU A 66 -16.06 7.97 -17.04
N LEU A 67 -16.40 7.23 -18.09
CA LEU A 67 -16.29 7.71 -19.47
C LEU A 67 -17.28 8.85 -19.78
N GLU A 68 -18.49 8.78 -19.23
CA GLU A 68 -19.47 9.87 -19.37
C GLU A 68 -18.94 11.18 -18.73
N ILE A 69 -18.37 11.09 -17.52
CA ILE A 69 -17.76 12.23 -16.85
C ILE A 69 -16.57 12.75 -17.65
N ALA A 70 -15.67 11.88 -18.13
CA ALA A 70 -14.52 12.27 -18.94
C ALA A 70 -14.95 13.09 -20.17
N ARG A 71 -15.99 12.64 -20.87
CA ARG A 71 -16.57 13.37 -22.02
C ARG A 71 -17.19 14.71 -21.59
N ARG A 72 -17.93 14.75 -20.47
CA ARG A 72 -18.60 15.97 -19.98
C ARG A 72 -17.62 17.06 -19.54
N CYS A 73 -16.54 16.67 -18.87
CA CYS A 73 -15.53 17.63 -18.41
C CYS A 73 -14.50 17.99 -19.51
N GLY A 74 -14.54 17.30 -20.65
CA GLY A 74 -13.56 17.50 -21.73
C GLY A 74 -12.14 17.06 -21.33
N ALA A 75 -12.02 15.97 -20.58
CA ALA A 75 -10.71 15.40 -20.26
C ALA A 75 -10.03 14.86 -21.52
N ASP A 76 -8.70 15.00 -21.61
CA ASP A 76 -7.86 14.45 -22.66
C ASP A 76 -7.32 13.06 -22.30
N ALA A 77 -7.18 12.80 -20.99
CA ALA A 77 -6.55 11.59 -20.48
C ALA A 77 -7.23 11.06 -19.23
N VAL A 78 -7.00 9.78 -18.92
CA VAL A 78 -7.46 9.12 -17.69
C VAL A 78 -6.28 8.51 -16.97
N HIS A 79 -6.09 8.88 -15.69
CA HIS A 79 -5.14 8.26 -14.78
C HIS A 79 -5.87 7.31 -13.81
N PRO A 80 -5.58 6.01 -13.82
CA PRO A 80 -6.31 5.04 -12.99
C PRO A 80 -5.82 4.98 -11.53
N GLY A 81 -4.66 5.56 -11.21
CA GLY A 81 -4.00 5.36 -9.92
C GLY A 81 -3.56 3.90 -9.71
N TYR A 82 -3.94 3.33 -8.56
CA TYR A 82 -3.79 1.91 -8.24
C TYR A 82 -5.09 1.34 -7.65
N GLY A 83 -5.24 0.00 -7.63
CA GLY A 83 -6.50 -0.63 -7.25
C GLY A 83 -7.63 -0.35 -8.25
N PHE A 84 -8.88 -0.57 -7.85
CA PHE A 84 -10.07 -0.39 -8.71
C PHE A 84 -9.88 -0.93 -10.14
N LEU A 85 -9.85 -0.06 -11.14
CA LEU A 85 -9.75 -0.41 -12.56
C LEU A 85 -8.34 -0.28 -13.15
N SER A 86 -7.32 -0.04 -12.33
CA SER A 86 -5.96 0.23 -12.81
C SER A 86 -5.31 -0.94 -13.57
N GLU A 87 -5.71 -2.17 -13.28
CA GLU A 87 -5.26 -3.40 -13.97
C GLU A 87 -6.38 -4.04 -14.81
N ASN A 88 -7.39 -3.25 -15.19
CA ASN A 88 -8.49 -3.73 -16.02
C ASN A 88 -8.25 -3.40 -17.50
N ALA A 89 -7.86 -4.40 -18.29
CA ALA A 89 -7.61 -4.25 -19.72
C ALA A 89 -8.84 -3.73 -20.49
N GLY A 90 -10.04 -4.14 -20.09
CA GLY A 90 -11.29 -3.68 -20.71
C GLY A 90 -11.57 -2.19 -20.48
N PHE A 91 -11.23 -1.68 -19.28
CA PHE A 91 -11.34 -0.26 -19.00
C PHE A 91 -10.30 0.55 -19.77
N ALA A 92 -9.04 0.10 -19.80
CA ALA A 92 -7.99 0.74 -20.58
C ALA A 92 -8.39 0.83 -22.08
N GLN A 93 -8.94 -0.26 -22.65
CA GLN A 93 -9.43 -0.27 -24.03
C GLN A 93 -10.61 0.70 -24.21
N ALA A 94 -11.58 0.71 -23.30
CA ALA A 94 -12.73 1.60 -23.39
C ALA A 94 -12.35 3.09 -23.31
N VAL A 95 -11.31 3.45 -22.55
CA VAL A 95 -10.74 4.81 -22.53
C VAL A 95 -10.14 5.16 -23.91
N ILE A 96 -9.36 4.26 -24.49
CA ILE A 96 -8.74 4.44 -25.80
C ILE A 96 -9.82 4.54 -26.90
N ASP A 97 -10.81 3.67 -26.88
CA ASP A 97 -11.94 3.68 -27.83
C ASP A 97 -12.78 4.96 -27.75
N ALA A 98 -12.81 5.60 -26.58
CA ALA A 98 -13.43 6.90 -26.39
C ALA A 98 -12.59 8.07 -26.91
N GLY A 99 -11.41 7.81 -27.50
CA GLY A 99 -10.49 8.84 -28.02
C GLY A 99 -9.67 9.54 -26.93
N LEU A 100 -9.58 8.97 -25.74
CA LEU A 100 -8.84 9.51 -24.61
C LEU A 100 -7.48 8.81 -24.45
N VAL A 101 -6.50 9.52 -23.90
CA VAL A 101 -5.19 8.94 -23.55
C VAL A 101 -5.34 8.11 -22.26
N TRP A 102 -4.98 6.83 -22.34
CA TRP A 102 -4.83 5.99 -21.15
C TRP A 102 -3.44 6.17 -20.56
N ILE A 103 -3.34 6.58 -19.29
CA ILE A 103 -2.07 6.75 -18.59
C ILE A 103 -1.70 5.44 -17.90
N GLY A 104 -1.02 4.57 -18.61
CA GLY A 104 -0.66 3.23 -18.17
C GLY A 104 -0.23 2.33 -19.32
N PRO A 105 0.03 1.04 -19.08
CA PRO A 105 0.40 0.09 -20.10
C PRO A 105 -0.77 -0.22 -21.04
N ARG A 106 -0.46 -0.77 -22.22
CA ARG A 106 -1.47 -1.12 -23.22
C ARG A 106 -2.42 -2.21 -22.70
N PRO A 107 -3.68 -2.23 -23.14
CA PRO A 107 -4.66 -3.25 -22.73
C PRO A 107 -4.16 -4.69 -22.90
N GLU A 108 -3.46 -4.96 -24.03
CA GLU A 108 -2.90 -6.29 -24.31
C GLU A 108 -1.79 -6.64 -23.30
N THR A 109 -0.96 -5.68 -22.92
CA THR A 109 0.11 -5.87 -21.92
C THR A 109 -0.49 -6.11 -20.53
N ILE A 110 -1.57 -5.37 -20.16
CA ILE A 110 -2.30 -5.59 -18.90
C ILE A 110 -2.87 -7.02 -18.88
N ALA A 111 -3.53 -7.44 -19.95
CA ALA A 111 -4.12 -8.78 -20.04
C ALA A 111 -3.05 -9.89 -20.00
N GLN A 112 -1.94 -9.70 -20.72
CA GLN A 112 -0.88 -10.68 -20.84
C GLN A 112 -0.08 -10.86 -19.53
N LEU A 113 0.26 -9.77 -18.85
CA LEU A 113 1.03 -9.81 -17.60
C LEU A 113 0.13 -10.04 -16.37
N GLY A 114 -1.16 -9.74 -16.45
CA GLY A 114 -2.15 -10.06 -15.42
C GLY A 114 -2.54 -11.56 -15.40
N ASP A 115 -2.36 -12.28 -16.50
CA ASP A 115 -2.49 -13.74 -16.53
C ASP A 115 -1.21 -14.40 -16.00
N LYS A 116 -1.31 -15.10 -14.87
CA LYS A 116 -0.14 -15.69 -14.18
C LYS A 116 0.61 -16.72 -15.05
N VAL A 117 -0.08 -17.46 -15.88
CA VAL A 117 0.55 -18.46 -16.75
C VAL A 117 1.27 -17.78 -17.90
N ALA A 118 0.65 -16.76 -18.51
CA ALA A 118 1.26 -15.98 -19.58
C ALA A 118 2.47 -15.19 -19.07
N ALA A 119 2.36 -14.52 -17.92
CA ALA A 119 3.46 -13.78 -17.29
C ALA A 119 4.65 -14.71 -16.95
N ARG A 120 4.37 -15.90 -16.39
CA ARG A 120 5.42 -16.90 -16.09
C ARG A 120 6.09 -17.43 -17.36
N ARG A 121 5.33 -17.58 -18.47
CA ARG A 121 5.88 -17.98 -19.77
C ARG A 121 6.81 -16.91 -20.34
N ILE A 122 6.44 -15.62 -20.22
CA ILE A 122 7.31 -14.52 -20.61
C ILE A 122 8.56 -14.53 -19.77
N ALA A 123 8.45 -14.62 -18.44
CA ALA A 123 9.59 -14.69 -17.54
C ALA A 123 10.55 -15.84 -17.90
N ALA A 124 10.01 -17.04 -18.18
CA ALA A 124 10.79 -18.17 -18.62
C ALA A 124 11.52 -17.91 -19.96
N SER A 125 10.85 -17.28 -20.91
CA SER A 125 11.42 -17.02 -22.26
C SER A 125 12.63 -16.07 -22.23
N VAL A 126 12.70 -15.17 -21.23
CA VAL A 126 13.83 -14.26 -21.03
C VAL A 126 14.85 -14.76 -20.01
N GLY A 127 14.70 -15.99 -19.51
CA GLY A 127 15.62 -16.58 -18.52
C GLY A 127 15.53 -15.95 -17.12
N ALA A 128 14.39 -15.34 -16.78
CA ALA A 128 14.15 -14.82 -15.44
C ALA A 128 14.20 -15.95 -14.39
N PRO A 129 14.62 -15.67 -13.16
CA PRO A 129 14.66 -16.69 -12.11
C PRO A 129 13.26 -17.18 -11.78
N LEU A 130 13.07 -18.48 -11.84
CA LEU A 130 11.84 -19.19 -11.52
C LEU A 130 12.15 -20.39 -10.64
N VAL A 131 11.33 -20.65 -9.65
CA VAL A 131 11.33 -21.99 -9.01
C VAL A 131 10.73 -23.02 -9.96
N ALA A 132 11.09 -24.29 -9.77
CA ALA A 132 10.48 -25.37 -10.53
C ALA A 132 8.95 -25.28 -10.41
N GLY A 133 8.26 -25.51 -11.49
CA GLY A 133 6.80 -25.47 -11.55
C GLY A 133 6.28 -26.15 -12.81
N THR A 134 5.03 -26.57 -12.77
CA THR A 134 4.38 -27.19 -13.92
C THR A 134 4.15 -26.14 -15.04
N PRO A 135 4.30 -26.55 -16.31
CA PRO A 135 4.16 -25.64 -17.45
C PRO A 135 2.70 -25.16 -17.65
N GLY A 136 1.76 -25.83 -17.01
CA GLY A 136 0.32 -25.55 -17.07
C GLY A 136 -0.41 -26.18 -15.88
N PRO A 137 -1.73 -26.09 -15.89
CA PRO A 137 -2.54 -26.80 -14.91
C PRO A 137 -2.28 -28.30 -14.94
N VAL A 138 -2.26 -28.92 -13.75
CA VAL A 138 -2.16 -30.36 -13.59
C VAL A 138 -3.56 -31.01 -13.71
N GLU A 139 -3.61 -32.15 -14.38
CA GLU A 139 -4.88 -32.85 -14.64
C GLU A 139 -5.17 -33.95 -13.59
N SER A 140 -4.15 -34.38 -12.85
CA SER A 140 -4.27 -35.49 -11.90
C SER A 140 -3.40 -35.31 -10.66
N VAL A 141 -3.77 -36.02 -9.58
CA VAL A 141 -2.95 -36.13 -8.38
C VAL A 141 -1.62 -36.81 -8.63
N ASP A 142 -1.54 -37.73 -9.59
CA ASP A 142 -0.31 -38.46 -9.93
C ASP A 142 0.75 -37.52 -10.53
N GLU A 143 0.34 -36.52 -11.31
CA GLU A 143 1.24 -35.48 -11.80
C GLU A 143 1.80 -34.64 -10.65
N VAL A 144 0.96 -34.29 -9.66
CA VAL A 144 1.40 -33.54 -8.47
C VAL A 144 2.40 -34.36 -7.65
N LEU A 145 2.12 -35.66 -7.43
CA LEU A 145 3.01 -36.57 -6.73
C LEU A 145 4.33 -36.76 -7.48
N THR A 146 4.29 -36.84 -8.80
CA THR A 146 5.49 -36.94 -9.64
C THR A 146 6.34 -35.69 -9.51
N PHE A 147 5.73 -34.51 -9.62
CA PHE A 147 6.41 -33.23 -9.43
C PHE A 147 7.07 -33.15 -8.05
N ALA A 148 6.36 -33.56 -6.98
CA ALA A 148 6.89 -33.54 -5.61
C ALA A 148 8.10 -34.50 -5.43
N ARG A 149 8.11 -35.67 -6.12
CA ARG A 149 9.24 -36.60 -6.10
C ARG A 149 10.47 -36.06 -6.85
N GLU A 150 10.26 -35.39 -7.97
CA GLU A 150 11.33 -34.85 -8.81
C GLU A 150 11.97 -33.60 -8.23
N HIS A 151 11.16 -32.69 -7.66
CA HIS A 151 11.62 -31.37 -7.22
C HIS A 151 11.76 -31.24 -5.69
N GLY A 152 11.30 -32.23 -4.93
CA GLY A 152 11.30 -32.20 -3.46
C GLY A 152 10.15 -31.41 -2.87
N LEU A 153 10.04 -31.49 -1.54
CA LEU A 153 9.05 -30.77 -0.74
C LEU A 153 9.75 -29.61 0.01
N PRO A 154 9.02 -28.55 0.39
CA PRO A 154 7.57 -28.36 0.22
C PRO A 154 7.19 -27.92 -1.19
N ILE A 155 5.95 -28.22 -1.61
CA ILE A 155 5.36 -27.75 -2.86
C ILE A 155 4.10 -26.93 -2.60
N ALA A 156 3.85 -25.96 -3.47
CA ALA A 156 2.62 -25.16 -3.48
C ALA A 156 1.69 -25.62 -4.59
N ILE A 157 0.45 -25.90 -4.24
CA ILE A 157 -0.65 -26.18 -5.18
C ILE A 157 -1.51 -24.92 -5.25
N LYS A 158 -1.61 -24.30 -6.42
CA LYS A 158 -2.22 -22.99 -6.61
C LYS A 158 -3.34 -23.05 -7.64
N ALA A 159 -4.49 -22.43 -7.34
CA ALA A 159 -5.54 -22.22 -8.34
C ALA A 159 -5.02 -21.32 -9.48
N ALA A 160 -5.30 -21.71 -10.73
CA ALA A 160 -4.84 -20.97 -11.91
C ALA A 160 -5.47 -19.57 -12.02
N PHE A 161 -6.70 -19.38 -11.47
CA PHE A 161 -7.48 -18.14 -11.53
C PHE A 161 -7.65 -17.45 -10.18
N GLY A 162 -6.81 -17.77 -9.18
CA GLY A 162 -6.87 -17.21 -7.84
C GLY A 162 -5.88 -16.05 -7.61
N GLY A 163 -6.19 -15.19 -6.63
CA GLY A 163 -5.32 -14.10 -6.16
C GLY A 163 -5.35 -13.96 -4.64
N GLY A 164 -4.37 -13.23 -4.05
CA GLY A 164 -4.35 -12.93 -2.61
C GLY A 164 -4.25 -14.14 -1.70
N GLY A 165 -3.61 -15.24 -2.14
CA GLY A 165 -3.43 -16.47 -1.35
C GLY A 165 -4.67 -17.39 -1.31
N ARG A 166 -5.79 -17.03 -1.94
CA ARG A 166 -6.95 -17.92 -2.05
C ARG A 166 -6.67 -19.04 -3.05
N GLY A 167 -7.02 -20.29 -2.67
CA GLY A 167 -6.73 -21.47 -3.49
C GLY A 167 -5.26 -21.89 -3.48
N LEU A 168 -4.48 -21.46 -2.47
CA LEU A 168 -3.12 -21.92 -2.23
C LEU A 168 -3.12 -22.97 -1.12
N LYS A 169 -2.54 -24.16 -1.39
CA LYS A 169 -2.24 -25.20 -0.40
C LYS A 169 -0.75 -25.52 -0.46
N VAL A 170 -0.14 -25.74 0.69
CA VAL A 170 1.29 -26.11 0.79
C VAL A 170 1.39 -27.51 1.38
N ALA A 171 1.97 -28.43 0.62
CA ALA A 171 2.26 -29.78 1.08
C ALA A 171 3.69 -29.86 1.58
N TRP A 172 3.84 -30.19 2.85
CA TRP A 172 5.14 -30.37 3.51
C TRP A 172 5.58 -31.84 3.52
N GLN A 173 4.62 -32.76 3.43
CA GLN A 173 4.83 -34.20 3.44
C GLN A 173 4.14 -34.85 2.25
N MET A 174 4.67 -35.99 1.81
CA MET A 174 4.20 -36.66 0.59
C MET A 174 2.78 -37.21 0.72
N ASP A 175 2.40 -37.66 1.93
CA ASP A 175 1.07 -38.19 2.23
C ASP A 175 -0.04 -37.13 2.25
N GLU A 176 0.30 -35.86 2.44
CA GLU A 176 -0.65 -34.74 2.40
C GLU A 176 -1.02 -34.32 0.96
N VAL A 177 -0.17 -34.61 -0.02
CA VAL A 177 -0.28 -34.07 -1.40
C VAL A 177 -1.64 -34.35 -2.02
N ALA A 178 -2.15 -35.58 -1.91
CA ALA A 178 -3.41 -35.97 -2.57
C ALA A 178 -4.61 -35.24 -1.98
N GLU A 179 -4.69 -35.13 -0.66
CA GLU A 179 -5.79 -34.44 0.03
C GLU A 179 -5.74 -32.93 -0.23
N LEU A 180 -4.57 -32.31 -0.16
CA LEU A 180 -4.37 -30.88 -0.39
C LEU A 180 -4.67 -30.50 -1.85
N TYR A 181 -4.32 -31.34 -2.83
CA TYR A 181 -4.70 -31.14 -4.21
C TYR A 181 -6.23 -31.16 -4.40
N ALA A 182 -6.91 -32.19 -3.87
CA ALA A 182 -8.36 -32.29 -3.94
C ALA A 182 -9.05 -31.10 -3.24
N SER A 183 -8.48 -30.64 -2.12
CA SER A 183 -8.95 -29.44 -1.40
C SER A 183 -8.77 -28.16 -2.23
N ALA A 184 -7.62 -27.97 -2.87
CA ALA A 184 -7.34 -26.83 -3.73
C ALA A 184 -8.30 -26.76 -4.93
N VAL A 185 -8.54 -27.89 -5.60
CA VAL A 185 -9.48 -27.99 -6.72
C VAL A 185 -10.91 -27.63 -6.28
N ARG A 186 -11.38 -28.16 -5.15
CA ARG A 186 -12.74 -27.84 -4.62
C ARG A 186 -12.88 -26.35 -4.29
N GLU A 187 -11.87 -25.79 -3.61
CA GLU A 187 -11.86 -24.37 -3.23
C GLU A 187 -11.84 -23.47 -4.48
N ALA A 188 -11.00 -23.79 -5.47
CA ALA A 188 -10.92 -23.07 -6.73
C ALA A 188 -12.25 -23.11 -7.51
N THR A 189 -12.87 -24.28 -7.59
CA THR A 189 -14.17 -24.44 -8.25
C THR A 189 -15.27 -23.63 -7.56
N THR A 190 -15.29 -23.64 -6.22
CA THR A 190 -16.28 -22.88 -5.44
C THR A 190 -16.09 -21.37 -5.56
N ALA A 191 -14.84 -20.91 -5.50
CA ALA A 191 -14.52 -19.47 -5.48
C ALA A 191 -14.51 -18.83 -6.87
N PHE A 192 -14.08 -19.58 -7.91
CA PHE A 192 -13.78 -19.03 -9.24
C PHE A 192 -14.57 -19.73 -10.37
N GLY A 193 -15.39 -20.76 -10.04
CA GLY A 193 -16.15 -21.54 -11.03
C GLY A 193 -15.28 -22.52 -11.85
N ARG A 194 -13.97 -22.58 -11.60
CA ARG A 194 -12.99 -23.40 -12.33
C ARG A 194 -11.97 -24.00 -11.36
N GLY A 195 -11.68 -25.29 -11.51
CA GLY A 195 -10.85 -26.06 -10.59
C GLY A 195 -9.38 -26.26 -11.01
N GLU A 196 -8.93 -25.64 -12.10
CA GLU A 196 -7.58 -25.81 -12.62
C GLU A 196 -6.54 -25.30 -11.61
N CYS A 197 -5.59 -26.18 -11.26
CA CYS A 197 -4.49 -25.89 -10.36
C CYS A 197 -3.16 -26.18 -11.06
N PHE A 198 -2.12 -25.41 -10.73
CA PHE A 198 -0.74 -25.70 -11.08
C PHE A 198 0.09 -25.93 -9.82
N VAL A 199 1.26 -26.53 -9.97
CA VAL A 199 2.15 -26.87 -8.87
C VAL A 199 3.50 -26.20 -9.07
N GLU A 200 4.07 -25.69 -7.97
CA GLU A 200 5.44 -25.17 -7.97
C GLU A 200 6.14 -25.49 -6.66
N GLN A 201 7.47 -25.44 -6.69
CA GLN A 201 8.27 -25.54 -5.48
C GLN A 201 7.92 -24.37 -4.55
N TYR A 202 7.66 -24.67 -3.29
CA TYR A 202 7.34 -23.65 -2.28
C TYR A 202 8.62 -23.11 -1.65
N LEU A 203 8.72 -21.79 -1.60
CA LEU A 203 9.78 -21.11 -0.85
C LEU A 203 9.28 -20.85 0.57
N ASP A 204 9.96 -21.44 1.55
CA ASP A 204 9.64 -21.21 2.96
C ASP A 204 10.21 -19.88 3.43
N GLN A 205 9.41 -19.14 4.22
CA GLN A 205 9.79 -17.85 4.81
C GLN A 205 10.52 -16.91 3.83
N PRO A 206 9.99 -16.69 2.61
CA PRO A 206 10.67 -15.86 1.64
C PRO A 206 10.50 -14.39 1.97
N ARG A 207 11.47 -13.58 1.57
CA ARG A 207 11.30 -12.14 1.45
C ARG A 207 10.53 -11.82 0.18
N HIS A 208 9.73 -10.76 0.23
CA HIS A 208 9.05 -10.18 -0.92
C HIS A 208 9.87 -8.98 -1.40
N VAL A 209 10.60 -9.17 -2.47
CA VAL A 209 11.44 -8.14 -3.10
C VAL A 209 10.86 -7.81 -4.46
N GLU A 210 10.81 -6.53 -4.79
CA GLU A 210 10.25 -6.08 -6.05
C GLU A 210 11.15 -5.05 -6.73
N ALA A 211 11.04 -4.95 -8.06
CA ALA A 211 11.78 -4.00 -8.87
C ALA A 211 10.83 -2.99 -9.53
N GLN A 212 11.06 -1.70 -9.29
CA GLN A 212 10.33 -0.63 -9.96
C GLN A 212 10.80 -0.47 -11.39
N VAL A 213 9.89 -0.61 -12.32
CA VAL A 213 10.15 -0.38 -13.75
C VAL A 213 9.44 0.90 -14.22
N MET A 214 10.09 1.61 -15.12
CA MET A 214 9.49 2.69 -15.90
C MET A 214 9.85 2.48 -17.38
N ALA A 215 8.86 2.58 -18.28
CA ALA A 215 9.06 2.38 -19.70
C ALA A 215 8.33 3.45 -20.53
N ASP A 216 8.91 3.82 -21.68
CA ASP A 216 8.30 4.78 -22.59
C ASP A 216 7.77 4.11 -23.88
N THR A 217 7.13 4.92 -24.72
CA THR A 217 6.61 4.47 -26.03
C THR A 217 7.70 4.35 -27.09
N HIS A 218 8.95 4.71 -26.79
CA HIS A 218 10.11 4.66 -27.67
C HIS A 218 10.95 3.39 -27.49
N GLY A 219 10.52 2.49 -26.57
CA GLY A 219 11.17 1.21 -26.31
C GLY A 219 12.25 1.26 -25.23
N HIS A 220 12.38 2.37 -24.50
CA HIS A 220 13.27 2.43 -23.35
C HIS A 220 12.59 1.83 -22.12
N VAL A 221 13.28 0.94 -21.44
CA VAL A 221 12.86 0.33 -20.17
C VAL A 221 13.96 0.57 -19.16
N VAL A 222 13.61 1.13 -18.00
CA VAL A 222 14.56 1.43 -16.92
C VAL A 222 14.05 0.81 -15.61
N VAL A 223 14.95 0.14 -14.89
CA VAL A 223 14.70 -0.34 -13.52
C VAL A 223 15.26 0.69 -12.56
N LEU A 224 14.40 1.29 -11.74
CA LEU A 224 14.75 2.41 -10.86
C LEU A 224 15.27 1.97 -9.49
N GLY A 225 15.23 0.68 -9.19
CA GLY A 225 15.72 0.10 -7.94
C GLY A 225 14.80 -0.98 -7.41
N THR A 226 15.16 -1.50 -6.24
CA THR A 226 14.40 -2.56 -5.55
C THR A 226 13.70 -2.02 -4.30
N ARG A 227 12.59 -2.67 -3.92
CA ARG A 227 11.93 -2.51 -2.64
C ARG A 227 11.84 -3.84 -1.91
N ASP A 228 11.89 -3.81 -0.59
CA ASP A 228 11.48 -4.93 0.26
C ASP A 228 10.09 -4.66 0.82
N CYS A 229 9.18 -5.58 0.58
CA CYS A 229 7.79 -5.54 1.01
C CYS A 229 7.42 -6.75 1.87
N SER A 230 8.40 -7.33 2.56
CA SER A 230 8.23 -8.55 3.35
C SER A 230 7.39 -8.32 4.60
N LEU A 231 7.36 -7.09 5.12
CA LEU A 231 6.56 -6.76 6.31
C LEU A 231 5.09 -6.57 5.91
N GLN A 232 4.39 -7.68 5.86
CA GLN A 232 3.00 -7.76 5.43
C GLN A 232 2.20 -8.67 6.36
N ARG A 233 0.89 -8.49 6.38
CA ARG A 233 -0.05 -9.32 7.11
C ARG A 233 -1.13 -9.82 6.14
N ARG A 234 -1.32 -11.15 6.07
CA ARG A 234 -2.29 -11.77 5.15
C ARG A 234 -2.15 -11.25 3.71
N ASN A 235 -0.92 -11.14 3.23
CA ASN A 235 -0.54 -10.60 1.92
C ASN A 235 -0.87 -9.09 1.71
N GLN A 236 -1.16 -8.34 2.79
CA GLN A 236 -1.29 -6.88 2.76
C GLN A 236 -0.02 -6.26 3.33
N LYS A 237 0.69 -5.52 2.50
CA LYS A 237 1.92 -4.80 2.88
C LYS A 237 1.59 -3.72 3.92
N LEU A 238 2.44 -3.55 4.92
CA LEU A 238 2.30 -2.57 6.01
C LEU A 238 3.48 -1.62 6.12
N VAL A 239 4.70 -2.13 5.86
CA VAL A 239 5.93 -1.34 5.80
C VAL A 239 6.73 -1.80 4.59
N GLU A 240 7.20 -0.85 3.81
CA GLU A 240 8.03 -1.06 2.62
C GLU A 240 9.31 -0.22 2.71
N GLU A 241 10.42 -0.74 2.20
CA GLU A 241 11.68 0.00 2.20
C GLU A 241 12.44 -0.11 0.87
N ALA A 242 13.14 0.96 0.51
CA ALA A 242 14.00 1.04 -0.66
C ALA A 242 15.37 1.65 -0.30
N PRO A 243 16.45 1.12 -0.91
CA PRO A 243 16.52 -0.14 -1.66
C PRO A 243 16.24 -1.34 -0.75
N ALA A 244 15.85 -2.49 -1.30
CA ALA A 244 15.70 -3.72 -0.52
C ALA A 244 17.02 -4.01 0.22
N PRO A 245 17.01 -4.08 1.57
CA PRO A 245 18.22 -4.25 2.36
C PRO A 245 18.81 -5.65 2.19
N PHE A 246 20.11 -5.79 2.43
CA PHE A 246 20.81 -7.07 2.52
C PHE A 246 20.72 -7.98 1.29
N LEU A 247 20.47 -7.42 0.11
CA LEU A 247 20.69 -8.13 -1.15
C LEU A 247 22.17 -8.06 -1.52
N THR A 248 22.72 -9.19 -1.96
CA THR A 248 24.03 -9.18 -2.62
C THR A 248 23.94 -8.47 -3.96
N ASP A 249 25.07 -7.95 -4.46
CA ASP A 249 25.12 -7.30 -5.77
C ASP A 249 24.63 -8.23 -6.89
N ALA A 250 25.02 -9.51 -6.83
CA ALA A 250 24.58 -10.53 -7.79
C ALA A 250 23.05 -10.75 -7.77
N GLN A 251 22.44 -10.74 -6.58
CA GLN A 251 20.98 -10.85 -6.46
C GLN A 251 20.30 -9.62 -7.04
N ARG A 252 20.79 -8.42 -6.71
CA ARG A 252 20.25 -7.15 -7.22
C ARG A 252 20.32 -7.09 -8.74
N GLU A 253 21.48 -7.41 -9.32
CA GLU A 253 21.66 -7.44 -10.78
C GLU A 253 20.73 -8.44 -11.45
N ARG A 254 20.56 -9.63 -10.85
CA ARG A 254 19.67 -10.67 -11.38
C ARG A 254 18.22 -10.23 -11.37
N ILE A 255 17.75 -9.57 -10.29
CA ILE A 255 16.40 -9.00 -10.17
C ILE A 255 16.22 -7.88 -11.20
N HIS A 256 17.17 -6.94 -11.29
CA HIS A 256 17.08 -5.82 -12.23
C HIS A 256 17.03 -6.30 -13.68
N ARG A 257 17.90 -7.24 -14.07
CA ARG A 257 17.93 -7.81 -15.41
C ARG A 257 16.62 -8.51 -15.75
N ALA A 258 16.12 -9.36 -14.84
CA ALA A 258 14.87 -10.07 -15.05
C ALA A 258 13.69 -9.10 -15.20
N ALA A 259 13.60 -8.07 -14.35
CA ALA A 259 12.53 -7.06 -14.43
C ALA A 259 12.57 -6.27 -15.74
N HIS A 260 13.78 -5.83 -16.16
CA HIS A 260 13.98 -5.17 -17.44
C HIS A 260 13.54 -6.06 -18.61
N ASP A 261 14.04 -7.29 -18.67
CA ASP A 261 13.83 -8.17 -19.82
C ASP A 261 12.38 -8.63 -19.94
N ILE A 262 11.69 -8.91 -18.80
CA ILE A 262 10.24 -9.21 -18.79
C ILE A 262 9.45 -8.04 -19.36
N CYS A 263 9.70 -6.81 -18.89
CA CYS A 263 8.97 -5.63 -19.34
C CYS A 263 9.30 -5.26 -20.80
N ALA A 264 10.56 -5.40 -21.21
CA ALA A 264 10.96 -5.18 -22.60
C ALA A 264 10.29 -6.20 -23.54
N GLN A 265 10.27 -7.49 -23.17
CA GLN A 265 9.62 -8.54 -23.95
C GLN A 265 8.10 -8.34 -24.07
N ALA A 266 7.46 -7.79 -23.03
CA ALA A 266 6.03 -7.50 -23.03
C ALA A 266 5.67 -6.17 -23.71
N GLY A 267 6.62 -5.40 -24.21
CA GLY A 267 6.40 -4.07 -24.78
C GLY A 267 5.74 -3.11 -23.78
N TYR A 268 6.22 -3.13 -22.53
CA TYR A 268 5.65 -2.37 -21.42
C TYR A 268 5.74 -0.86 -21.67
N VAL A 269 4.74 -0.12 -21.16
CA VAL A 269 4.71 1.36 -21.18
C VAL A 269 4.16 1.87 -19.85
N GLY A 270 4.73 2.91 -19.29
CA GLY A 270 4.35 3.51 -18.02
C GLY A 270 5.10 2.91 -16.82
N ALA A 271 4.56 3.15 -15.64
CA ALA A 271 5.09 2.61 -14.39
C ALA A 271 4.58 1.18 -14.16
N GLY A 272 5.46 0.28 -13.77
CA GLY A 272 5.15 -1.09 -13.43
C GLY A 272 6.10 -1.65 -12.38
N THR A 273 5.72 -2.76 -11.77
CA THR A 273 6.55 -3.42 -10.75
C THR A 273 6.62 -4.89 -11.02
N VAL A 274 7.83 -5.45 -10.99
CA VAL A 274 8.07 -6.88 -11.10
C VAL A 274 8.42 -7.42 -9.73
N GLU A 275 7.61 -8.36 -9.24
CA GLU A 275 7.72 -8.92 -7.90
C GLU A 275 8.46 -10.27 -7.90
N PHE A 276 9.27 -10.47 -6.87
CA PHE A 276 10.08 -11.67 -6.66
C PHE A 276 9.97 -12.15 -5.21
N LEU A 277 10.07 -13.46 -5.04
CA LEU A 277 10.33 -14.07 -3.74
C LEU A 277 11.83 -14.41 -3.64
N VAL A 278 12.42 -14.05 -2.51
CA VAL A 278 13.85 -14.33 -2.21
C VAL A 278 13.93 -15.16 -0.94
N SER A 279 14.36 -16.41 -1.05
CA SER A 279 14.49 -17.29 0.10
C SER A 279 15.77 -17.02 0.90
N ARG A 280 15.86 -17.55 2.12
CA ARG A 280 17.05 -17.43 2.99
C ARG A 280 18.33 -18.03 2.36
N ASN A 281 18.21 -19.04 1.53
CA ASN A 281 19.34 -19.65 0.83
C ASN A 281 19.74 -18.91 -0.45
N GLY A 282 19.13 -17.75 -0.72
CA GLY A 282 19.44 -16.91 -1.87
C GLY A 282 18.72 -17.29 -3.18
N THR A 283 17.81 -18.26 -3.16
CA THR A 283 16.98 -18.58 -4.32
C THR A 283 16.03 -17.42 -4.61
N ILE A 284 16.03 -16.95 -5.86
CA ILE A 284 15.12 -15.91 -6.34
C ILE A 284 14.09 -16.56 -7.26
N SER A 285 12.82 -16.19 -7.11
CA SER A 285 11.76 -16.62 -8.00
C SER A 285 10.87 -15.45 -8.40
N PHE A 286 10.66 -15.26 -9.68
CA PHE A 286 9.65 -14.34 -10.20
C PHE A 286 8.25 -14.74 -9.66
N LEU A 287 7.48 -13.75 -9.23
CA LEU A 287 6.13 -13.92 -8.68
C LEU A 287 5.08 -13.44 -9.68
N GLU A 288 5.06 -12.14 -9.96
CA GLU A 288 4.08 -11.50 -10.85
C GLU A 288 4.57 -10.12 -11.31
N VAL A 289 3.82 -9.51 -12.25
CA VAL A 289 3.99 -8.12 -12.65
C VAL A 289 2.73 -7.35 -12.30
N ASN A 290 2.88 -6.27 -11.54
CA ASN A 290 1.81 -5.33 -11.32
C ASN A 290 1.86 -4.26 -12.41
N THR A 291 0.83 -4.25 -13.26
CA THR A 291 0.78 -3.42 -14.47
C THR A 291 0.26 -2.00 -14.19
N ARG A 292 0.73 -1.41 -13.10
CA ARG A 292 0.30 -0.11 -12.57
C ARG A 292 1.34 0.50 -11.65
N LEU A 293 1.10 1.73 -11.23
CA LEU A 293 1.79 2.33 -10.10
C LEU A 293 1.48 1.57 -8.81
N GLN A 294 2.47 1.35 -7.95
CA GLN A 294 2.29 0.72 -6.63
C GLN A 294 2.01 1.76 -5.54
N VAL A 295 1.41 1.33 -4.44
CA VAL A 295 1.20 2.17 -3.24
C VAL A 295 2.52 2.74 -2.76
N GLU A 296 3.52 1.89 -2.66
CA GLU A 296 4.87 2.11 -2.12
C GLU A 296 5.85 2.80 -3.10
N HIS A 297 5.36 3.35 -4.21
CA HIS A 297 6.21 4.09 -5.16
C HIS A 297 7.02 5.24 -4.52
N PRO A 298 6.54 5.93 -3.46
CA PRO A 298 7.25 7.05 -2.86
C PRO A 298 8.64 6.72 -2.33
N VAL A 299 8.89 5.50 -1.82
CA VAL A 299 10.23 5.13 -1.35
C VAL A 299 11.24 5.06 -2.50
N THR A 300 10.80 4.61 -3.68
CA THR A 300 11.62 4.64 -4.89
C THR A 300 11.84 6.08 -5.38
N GLU A 301 10.81 6.91 -5.36
CA GLU A 301 10.94 8.32 -5.76
C GLU A 301 12.03 9.03 -4.96
N LEU A 302 12.04 8.84 -3.63
CA LEU A 302 13.02 9.48 -2.74
C LEU A 302 14.44 8.92 -2.92
N THR A 303 14.58 7.63 -3.23
CA THR A 303 15.89 7.02 -3.43
C THR A 303 16.42 7.11 -4.86
N ALA A 304 15.55 7.33 -5.85
CA ALA A 304 15.94 7.51 -7.26
C ALA A 304 15.98 8.98 -7.69
N GLY A 305 15.41 9.91 -6.89
CA GLY A 305 15.34 11.34 -7.23
C GLY A 305 14.42 11.65 -8.40
N ILE A 306 13.30 10.95 -8.52
CA ILE A 306 12.36 11.08 -9.64
C ILE A 306 10.92 11.14 -9.12
N ASP A 307 10.05 11.86 -9.82
CA ASP A 307 8.59 11.79 -9.63
C ASP A 307 7.99 10.82 -10.64
N LEU A 308 7.57 9.64 -10.19
CA LEU A 308 7.04 8.58 -11.05
C LEU A 308 5.69 8.95 -11.68
N VAL A 309 4.86 9.73 -10.98
CA VAL A 309 3.56 10.15 -11.52
C VAL A 309 3.73 11.21 -12.58
N VAL A 310 4.66 12.14 -12.39
CA VAL A 310 5.04 13.10 -13.44
C VAL A 310 5.64 12.37 -14.65
N GLU A 311 6.48 11.35 -14.44
CA GLU A 311 7.00 10.54 -15.56
C GLU A 311 5.89 9.78 -16.28
N GLN A 312 4.85 9.29 -15.60
CA GLN A 312 3.68 8.70 -16.26
C GLN A 312 2.97 9.71 -17.17
N LEU A 313 2.81 10.96 -16.74
CA LEU A 313 2.22 12.04 -17.55
C LEU A 313 3.10 12.37 -18.76
N ARG A 314 4.43 12.46 -18.59
CA ARG A 314 5.38 12.67 -19.66
C ARG A 314 5.33 11.58 -20.73
N VAL A 315 5.34 10.30 -20.30
CA VAL A 315 5.24 9.15 -21.20
C VAL A 315 3.91 9.14 -21.94
N ALA A 316 2.81 9.49 -21.27
CA ALA A 316 1.49 9.59 -21.88
C ALA A 316 1.39 10.74 -22.90
N ASP A 317 2.18 11.79 -22.74
CA ASP A 317 2.36 12.87 -23.75
C ASP A 317 3.28 12.47 -24.92
N GLY A 318 3.79 11.22 -24.91
CA GLY A 318 4.69 10.71 -25.97
C GLY A 318 6.15 11.14 -25.81
N LEU A 319 6.52 11.72 -24.66
CA LEU A 319 7.89 12.11 -24.36
C LEU A 319 8.74 10.91 -23.94
N PRO A 320 10.04 10.90 -24.25
CA PRO A 320 10.93 9.87 -23.72
C PRO A 320 11.12 10.03 -22.22
N LEU A 321 11.51 8.93 -21.55
CA LEU A 321 11.86 8.96 -20.13
C LEU A 321 12.93 10.03 -19.85
N SER A 322 12.79 10.74 -18.72
CA SER A 322 13.80 11.70 -18.26
C SER A 322 15.06 11.00 -17.74
N ILE A 323 14.91 9.77 -17.24
CA ILE A 323 16.00 8.89 -16.80
C ILE A 323 16.20 7.79 -17.83
N ARG A 324 17.44 7.55 -18.26
CA ARG A 324 17.77 6.55 -19.28
C ARG A 324 18.55 5.35 -18.78
N GLN A 325 18.94 5.36 -17.51
CA GLN A 325 19.69 4.27 -16.88
C GLN A 325 19.40 4.19 -15.40
N THR A 326 19.56 3.00 -14.84
CA THR A 326 19.50 2.78 -13.39
C THR A 326 20.57 3.61 -12.70
N SER A 327 20.18 4.45 -11.76
CA SER A 327 21.09 5.20 -10.89
C SER A 327 21.38 4.44 -9.61
N GLN A 328 22.49 4.77 -8.96
CA GLN A 328 22.71 4.30 -7.58
C GLN A 328 21.69 4.96 -6.65
N PRO A 329 21.13 4.22 -5.68
CA PRO A 329 20.18 4.79 -4.74
C PRO A 329 20.79 5.93 -3.94
N MET A 330 20.04 7.01 -3.76
CA MET A 330 20.38 8.13 -2.88
C MET A 330 19.82 7.84 -1.49
N GLY A 331 20.66 7.27 -0.61
CA GLY A 331 20.27 6.94 0.75
C GLY A 331 19.30 5.75 0.86
N HIS A 332 18.37 5.84 1.80
CA HIS A 332 17.39 4.82 2.11
C HIS A 332 16.04 5.46 2.47
N ALA A 333 14.93 4.81 2.15
CA ALA A 333 13.59 5.28 2.50
C ALA A 333 12.73 4.13 3.01
N MET A 334 11.83 4.43 3.94
CA MET A 334 10.78 3.52 4.43
C MET A 334 9.42 4.19 4.34
N GLU A 335 8.44 3.46 3.88
CA GLU A 335 7.03 3.84 3.90
C GLU A 335 6.30 3.05 4.98
N PHE A 336 5.42 3.73 5.71
CA PHE A 336 4.52 3.15 6.70
C PHE A 336 3.09 3.46 6.26
N ARG A 337 2.30 2.43 5.97
CA ARG A 337 0.88 2.60 5.63
C ARG A 337 0.09 2.92 6.87
N ILE A 338 -0.65 4.01 6.85
CA ILE A 338 -1.45 4.48 8.00
C ILE A 338 -2.92 4.14 7.73
N ASN A 339 -3.33 2.97 8.21
CA ASN A 339 -4.68 2.45 8.03
C ASN A 339 -5.55 2.72 9.28
N ALA A 340 -6.85 2.94 9.05
CA ALA A 340 -7.86 3.00 10.12
C ALA A 340 -8.25 1.57 10.56
N GLU A 341 -7.36 0.93 11.30
CA GLU A 341 -7.49 -0.46 11.75
C GLU A 341 -7.09 -0.59 13.23
N ASP A 342 -7.83 -1.40 13.97
CA ASP A 342 -7.54 -1.69 15.38
C ASP A 342 -6.59 -2.89 15.50
N VAL A 343 -5.33 -2.62 15.78
CA VAL A 343 -4.29 -3.64 15.97
C VAL A 343 -4.63 -4.59 17.11
N GLY A 344 -5.16 -4.07 18.23
CA GLY A 344 -5.55 -4.87 19.40
C GLY A 344 -6.76 -5.78 19.16
N ARG A 345 -7.51 -5.56 18.05
CA ARG A 345 -8.57 -6.44 17.55
C ARG A 345 -8.19 -7.16 16.26
N GLY A 346 -6.90 -7.48 16.09
CA GLY A 346 -6.42 -8.22 14.93
C GLY A 346 -6.53 -7.43 13.62
N PHE A 347 -6.26 -6.12 13.66
CA PHE A 347 -6.31 -5.21 12.50
C PHE A 347 -7.72 -5.10 11.89
N LEU A 348 -8.74 -5.10 12.75
CA LEU A 348 -10.12 -4.90 12.29
C LEU A 348 -10.27 -3.49 11.72
N PRO A 349 -10.75 -3.33 10.47
CA PRO A 349 -11.06 -2.00 9.92
C PRO A 349 -12.12 -1.29 10.79
N MET A 350 -11.85 -0.03 11.11
CA MET A 350 -12.69 0.78 12.00
C MET A 350 -13.01 2.11 11.32
N PRO A 351 -14.08 2.17 10.50
CA PRO A 351 -14.51 3.40 9.86
C PRO A 351 -15.01 4.40 10.91
N GLY A 352 -14.92 5.70 10.60
CA GLY A 352 -15.36 6.75 11.52
C GLY A 352 -14.84 8.13 11.15
N ARG A 353 -15.18 9.12 11.99
CA ARG A 353 -14.70 10.50 11.84
C ARG A 353 -13.38 10.68 12.56
N ILE A 354 -12.39 11.21 11.85
CA ILE A 354 -11.09 11.62 12.40
C ILE A 354 -11.29 12.93 13.18
N GLN A 355 -11.11 12.90 14.49
CA GLN A 355 -11.25 14.08 15.36
C GLN A 355 -9.97 14.90 15.37
N ARG A 356 -8.81 14.23 15.31
CA ARG A 356 -7.50 14.84 15.21
C ARG A 356 -6.61 14.05 14.28
N PHE A 357 -5.95 14.76 13.38
CA PHE A 357 -4.90 14.24 12.51
C PHE A 357 -3.71 15.20 12.57
N SER A 358 -2.68 14.81 13.31
CA SER A 358 -1.47 15.62 13.52
C SER A 358 -0.26 14.83 13.02
N PRO A 359 0.09 14.96 11.74
CA PRO A 359 1.22 14.24 11.17
C PRO A 359 2.55 14.83 11.62
N PRO A 360 3.62 14.01 11.64
CA PRO A 360 4.96 14.48 11.90
C PRO A 360 5.50 15.36 10.76
N SER A 361 6.54 16.11 11.06
CA SER A 361 7.23 16.95 10.09
C SER A 361 8.76 16.94 10.31
N GLY A 362 9.49 17.74 9.53
CA GLY A 362 10.92 17.92 9.66
C GLY A 362 11.74 17.14 8.63
N PRO A 363 13.10 17.15 8.78
CA PRO A 363 13.99 16.58 7.76
C PRO A 363 13.72 15.11 7.47
N GLY A 364 13.61 14.77 6.17
CA GLY A 364 13.41 13.40 5.70
C GLY A 364 12.01 12.86 5.94
N ILE A 365 11.00 13.70 6.20
CA ILE A 365 9.60 13.31 6.38
C ILE A 365 8.77 13.77 5.20
N ARG A 366 8.06 12.82 4.56
CA ARG A 366 7.04 13.06 3.55
C ARG A 366 5.74 12.39 4.01
N LEU A 367 4.61 13.06 3.79
CA LEU A 367 3.28 12.51 4.03
C LEU A 367 2.45 12.60 2.74
N ASP A 368 1.99 11.45 2.26
CA ASP A 368 0.97 11.37 1.22
C ASP A 368 -0.34 10.99 1.90
N SER A 369 -1.33 11.91 1.95
CA SER A 369 -2.56 11.74 2.72
C SER A 369 -3.80 11.99 1.88
N GLY A 370 -4.82 11.15 2.08
CA GLY A 370 -6.17 11.36 1.58
C GLY A 370 -7.13 11.95 2.62
N VAL A 371 -6.64 12.18 3.85
CA VAL A 371 -7.45 12.65 4.99
C VAL A 371 -6.77 13.79 5.73
N GLU A 372 -7.57 14.48 6.55
CA GLU A 372 -7.15 15.49 7.50
C GLU A 372 -8.08 15.47 8.73
N THR A 373 -7.87 16.34 9.71
CA THR A 373 -8.79 16.51 10.83
C THR A 373 -10.19 16.83 10.32
N GLY A 374 -11.19 16.09 10.79
CA GLY A 374 -12.60 16.20 10.38
C GLY A 374 -13.03 15.28 9.25
N SER A 375 -12.09 14.66 8.53
CA SER A 375 -12.38 13.66 7.48
C SER A 375 -13.11 12.44 8.03
N VAL A 376 -13.89 11.77 7.17
CA VAL A 376 -14.58 10.53 7.49
C VAL A 376 -13.95 9.38 6.72
N VAL A 377 -13.49 8.36 7.43
CA VAL A 377 -13.07 7.09 6.83
C VAL A 377 -14.32 6.26 6.58
N ALA A 378 -14.64 6.05 5.32
CA ALA A 378 -15.83 5.33 4.89
C ALA A 378 -15.58 3.81 4.91
N GLY A 379 -16.54 3.04 5.46
CA GLY A 379 -16.39 1.58 5.57
C GLY A 379 -16.58 0.80 4.26
N GLN A 380 -17.01 1.47 3.18
CA GLN A 380 -17.22 0.86 1.87
C GLN A 380 -15.94 0.73 1.04
N PHE A 381 -14.87 1.42 1.45
CA PHE A 381 -13.61 1.50 0.73
C PHE A 381 -12.45 1.02 1.62
N ASP A 382 -11.24 1.09 1.07
CA ASP A 382 -10.02 0.76 1.79
C ASP A 382 -9.84 1.61 3.05
N SER A 383 -9.24 1.02 4.09
CA SER A 383 -8.98 1.67 5.38
C SER A 383 -7.78 2.64 5.36
N MET A 384 -7.04 2.74 4.25
CA MET A 384 -5.84 3.57 4.16
C MET A 384 -6.17 5.05 4.23
N MET A 385 -5.62 5.73 5.22
CA MET A 385 -5.75 7.18 5.44
C MET A 385 -4.60 7.95 4.80
N ALA A 386 -3.38 7.45 4.98
CA ALA A 386 -2.16 8.12 4.54
C ALA A 386 -1.00 7.14 4.44
N LYS A 387 0.12 7.62 3.88
CA LYS A 387 1.43 6.96 3.90
C LYS A 387 2.42 7.94 4.51
N LEU A 388 3.15 7.48 5.54
CA LEU A 388 4.28 8.20 6.11
C LEU A 388 5.55 7.64 5.47
N ILE A 389 6.28 8.49 4.76
CA ILE A 389 7.53 8.11 4.13
C ILE A 389 8.68 8.82 4.84
N VAL A 390 9.67 8.04 5.25
CA VAL A 390 10.86 8.53 5.97
C VAL A 390 12.09 8.24 5.13
N HIS A 391 12.89 9.27 4.87
CA HIS A 391 14.12 9.19 4.08
C HIS A 391 15.35 9.61 4.91
N GLY A 392 16.51 9.02 4.60
CA GLY A 392 17.79 9.34 5.20
C GLY A 392 18.97 8.83 4.39
N ASP A 393 20.18 9.20 4.79
CA ASP A 393 21.42 8.81 4.09
C ASP A 393 21.74 7.31 4.26
N SER A 394 21.15 6.67 5.27
CA SER A 394 21.31 5.25 5.56
C SER A 394 20.04 4.66 6.20
N ARG A 395 19.91 3.34 6.17
CA ARG A 395 18.81 2.61 6.83
C ARG A 395 18.74 2.91 8.33
N GLU A 396 19.88 2.98 9.00
CA GLU A 396 19.98 3.30 10.44
C GLU A 396 19.42 4.70 10.74
N GLN A 397 19.76 5.69 9.90
CA GLN A 397 19.21 7.04 10.04
C GLN A 397 17.71 7.07 9.80
N VAL A 398 17.21 6.31 8.82
CA VAL A 398 15.76 6.17 8.55
C VAL A 398 15.05 5.56 9.75
N LEU A 399 15.56 4.48 10.34
CA LEU A 399 14.98 3.87 11.54
C LEU A 399 14.92 4.87 12.71
N THR A 400 15.99 5.65 12.92
CA THR A 400 16.03 6.70 13.96
C THR A 400 14.98 7.79 13.71
N ARG A 401 14.89 8.27 12.46
CA ARG A 401 13.87 9.26 12.06
C ARG A 401 12.46 8.72 12.15
N ALA A 402 12.25 7.46 11.79
CA ALA A 402 10.94 6.79 11.85
C ALA A 402 10.43 6.68 13.29
N ARG A 403 11.30 6.32 14.25
CA ARG A 403 10.92 6.30 15.68
C ARG A 403 10.42 7.67 16.14
N ARG A 404 11.16 8.75 15.82
CA ARG A 404 10.73 10.11 16.12
C ARG A 404 9.41 10.46 15.44
N ALA A 405 9.31 10.25 14.14
CA ALA A 405 8.14 10.61 13.35
C ALA A 405 6.87 9.87 13.83
N LEU A 406 6.97 8.56 14.07
CA LEU A 406 5.84 7.78 14.57
C LEU A 406 5.46 8.11 16.01
N ALA A 407 6.41 8.58 16.85
CA ALA A 407 6.11 9.07 18.18
C ALA A 407 5.32 10.39 18.16
N GLU A 408 5.64 11.28 17.21
CA GLU A 408 4.97 12.58 17.00
C GLU A 408 3.60 12.44 16.32
N PHE A 409 3.36 11.35 15.58
CA PHE A 409 2.11 11.18 14.80
C PHE A 409 0.93 10.88 15.72
N GLU A 410 -0.08 11.74 15.72
CA GLU A 410 -1.29 11.57 16.52
C GLU A 410 -2.54 11.49 15.63
N ILE A 411 -3.36 10.45 15.84
CA ILE A 411 -4.66 10.26 15.20
C ILE A 411 -5.67 9.94 16.30
N GLU A 412 -6.77 10.70 16.34
CA GLU A 412 -7.86 10.51 17.30
C GLU A 412 -9.21 10.41 16.57
N GLY A 413 -10.17 9.73 17.17
CA GLY A 413 -11.52 9.51 16.61
C GLY A 413 -11.67 8.18 15.89
N VAL A 414 -10.58 7.65 15.30
CA VAL A 414 -10.52 6.30 14.72
C VAL A 414 -9.27 5.58 15.23
N PRO A 415 -9.32 4.27 15.49
CA PRO A 415 -8.10 3.48 15.70
C PRO A 415 -7.22 3.48 14.47
N SER A 416 -5.92 3.32 14.66
CA SER A 416 -4.96 3.24 13.57
C SER A 416 -3.88 2.20 13.82
N VAL A 417 -3.14 1.85 12.79
CA VAL A 417 -2.00 0.91 12.86
C VAL A 417 -0.74 1.52 13.46
N LEU A 418 -0.76 2.78 13.91
CA LEU A 418 0.40 3.43 14.55
C LEU A 418 1.03 2.62 15.70
N PRO A 419 0.25 1.97 16.61
CA PRO A 419 0.82 1.12 17.64
C PRO A 419 1.65 -0.03 17.09
N PHE A 420 1.21 -0.65 15.98
CA PHE A 420 1.97 -1.70 15.29
C PHE A 420 3.30 -1.17 14.75
N HIS A 421 3.28 -0.03 14.04
CA HIS A 421 4.51 0.55 13.48
C HIS A 421 5.53 0.91 14.56
N ARG A 422 5.07 1.43 15.70
CA ARG A 422 5.94 1.71 16.86
C ARG A 422 6.56 0.43 17.41
N ALA A 423 5.79 -0.64 17.55
CA ALA A 423 6.27 -1.93 18.04
C ALA A 423 7.28 -2.58 17.09
N VAL A 424 7.05 -2.52 15.77
CA VAL A 424 7.97 -3.05 14.76
C VAL A 424 9.35 -2.37 14.81
N LEU A 425 9.40 -1.07 15.07
CA LEU A 425 10.68 -0.33 15.19
C LEU A 425 11.47 -0.68 16.45
N GLU A 426 10.90 -1.45 17.37
CA GLU A 426 11.60 -2.01 18.55
C GLU A 426 11.95 -3.50 18.36
N ALA A 427 11.45 -4.16 17.30
CA ALA A 427 11.67 -5.57 17.04
C ALA A 427 13.09 -5.83 16.48
N PRO A 428 13.96 -6.59 17.17
CA PRO A 428 15.33 -6.83 16.74
C PRO A 428 15.43 -7.44 15.33
N ALA A 429 14.49 -8.32 14.96
CA ALA A 429 14.44 -8.95 13.65
C ALA A 429 14.24 -7.96 12.50
N PHE A 430 13.54 -6.84 12.73
CA PHE A 430 13.32 -5.80 11.73
C PHE A 430 14.43 -4.76 11.72
N VAL A 431 14.86 -4.27 12.90
CA VAL A 431 15.83 -3.17 13.00
C VAL A 431 17.29 -3.58 12.83
N ALA A 432 17.55 -4.84 12.55
CA ALA A 432 18.89 -5.37 12.39
C ALA A 432 19.76 -4.54 11.43
N VAL A 433 21.04 -4.41 11.75
CA VAL A 433 22.04 -3.64 10.99
C VAL A 433 22.73 -4.51 9.92
N GLY A 434 22.59 -5.82 9.98
CA GLY A 434 23.21 -6.76 9.04
C GLY A 434 22.28 -7.92 8.68
N ASP A 435 22.61 -8.61 7.60
CA ASP A 435 21.85 -9.74 7.05
C ASP A 435 21.58 -10.85 8.09
N GLY A 436 22.59 -11.20 8.89
CA GLY A 436 22.45 -12.24 9.92
C GLY A 436 21.46 -11.95 11.04
N GLY A 437 21.00 -10.70 11.18
CA GLY A 437 20.00 -10.28 12.18
C GLY A 437 18.63 -9.95 11.59
N PHE A 438 18.54 -9.76 10.28
CA PHE A 438 17.27 -9.45 9.60
C PHE A 438 16.52 -10.75 9.29
N HIS A 439 15.39 -10.95 9.96
CA HIS A 439 14.62 -12.18 9.84
C HIS A 439 13.18 -11.97 9.37
N VAL A 440 12.85 -10.77 8.88
CA VAL A 440 11.51 -10.48 8.37
C VAL A 440 11.27 -11.22 7.05
N HIS A 441 10.14 -11.88 6.98
CA HIS A 441 9.64 -12.60 5.80
C HIS A 441 8.13 -12.42 5.67
N THR A 442 7.54 -12.87 4.56
CA THR A 442 6.13 -12.60 4.22
C THR A 442 5.09 -13.05 5.25
N ARG A 443 5.45 -13.93 6.18
CA ARG A 443 4.57 -14.43 7.25
C ARG A 443 5.08 -14.09 8.66
N TRP A 444 6.13 -13.29 8.76
CA TRP A 444 6.80 -13.00 10.03
C TRP A 444 5.85 -12.44 11.10
N ILE A 445 4.92 -11.56 10.72
CA ILE A 445 3.96 -10.96 11.68
C ILE A 445 3.09 -12.04 12.33
N GLU A 446 2.61 -13.02 11.55
CA GLU A 446 1.72 -14.06 12.05
C GLU A 446 2.45 -15.18 12.79
N THR A 447 3.69 -15.47 12.45
CA THR A 447 4.41 -16.65 12.95
C THR A 447 5.40 -16.35 14.07
N GLU A 448 5.92 -15.11 14.13
CA GLU A 448 7.01 -14.77 15.05
C GLU A 448 6.74 -13.51 15.88
N PHE A 449 5.95 -12.55 15.36
CA PHE A 449 5.74 -11.25 16.01
C PHE A 449 4.37 -11.09 16.69
N ALA A 450 3.44 -12.01 16.47
CA ALA A 450 2.05 -11.89 16.94
C ALA A 450 1.94 -11.79 18.47
N ASP A 451 2.71 -12.58 19.21
CA ASP A 451 2.68 -12.63 20.68
C ASP A 451 3.27 -11.34 21.29
N ASP A 452 4.39 -10.86 20.78
CA ASP A 452 5.03 -9.61 21.20
C ASP A 452 4.10 -8.40 20.94
N LEU A 453 3.42 -8.42 19.79
CA LEU A 453 2.47 -7.40 19.42
C LEU A 453 1.26 -7.38 20.37
N GLN A 454 0.68 -8.54 20.69
CA GLN A 454 -0.42 -8.64 21.66
C GLN A 454 -0.03 -8.18 23.06
N ALA A 455 1.20 -8.43 23.48
CA ALA A 455 1.71 -7.98 24.76
C ALA A 455 1.86 -6.45 24.83
N SER A 456 2.16 -5.79 23.70
CA SER A 456 2.46 -4.36 23.59
C SER A 456 1.26 -3.49 23.23
N VAL A 457 0.23 -4.05 22.59
CA VAL A 457 -0.91 -3.29 22.04
C VAL A 457 -2.23 -3.74 22.65
N ARG A 458 -3.01 -2.78 23.16
CA ARG A 458 -4.36 -3.03 23.65
C ARG A 458 -5.41 -2.60 22.63
N PRO A 459 -6.59 -3.25 22.61
CA PRO A 459 -7.73 -2.81 21.81
C PRO A 459 -8.08 -1.36 22.12
N ALA A 460 -8.41 -0.59 21.09
CA ALA A 460 -8.91 0.76 21.26
C ALA A 460 -10.24 0.75 22.06
N PRO A 461 -10.49 1.73 22.93
CA PRO A 461 -11.78 1.84 23.62
C PRO A 461 -12.94 1.89 22.62
N LEU A 462 -14.00 1.12 22.87
CA LEU A 462 -15.25 1.22 22.09
C LEU A 462 -16.02 2.45 22.59
N GLY A 463 -16.09 3.46 21.76
CA GLY A 463 -16.75 4.73 22.03
C GLY A 463 -15.77 5.90 21.89
N THR A 464 -16.26 7.02 21.41
CA THR A 464 -15.51 8.27 21.28
C THR A 464 -15.27 8.88 22.66
N MET A 465 -14.27 8.38 23.40
CA MET A 465 -13.76 9.14 24.54
C MET A 465 -12.85 10.25 23.98
N SER A 466 -13.46 11.40 23.74
CA SER A 466 -12.69 12.61 23.48
C SER A 466 -11.86 12.92 24.72
N LEU A 467 -10.53 12.97 24.58
CA LEU A 467 -9.62 13.36 25.64
C LEU A 467 -9.23 14.82 25.45
N LEU A 468 -9.62 15.66 26.38
CA LEU A 468 -9.01 16.99 26.47
C LEU A 468 -7.58 16.84 26.99
N ARG A 469 -6.61 17.23 26.18
CA ARG A 469 -5.19 17.21 26.57
C ARG A 469 -4.78 18.61 27.02
N MET A 470 -4.29 18.71 28.27
CA MET A 470 -3.78 19.96 28.80
C MET A 470 -2.36 19.79 29.33
N PRO A 471 -1.48 20.77 29.11
CA PRO A 471 -0.17 20.74 29.73
C PRO A 471 -0.31 21.04 31.22
N VAL A 472 0.24 20.19 32.06
CA VAL A 472 0.37 20.40 33.52
C VAL A 472 1.84 20.34 33.90
N GLU A 473 2.21 21.04 34.96
CA GLU A 473 3.54 20.98 35.52
C GLU A 473 3.54 20.10 36.77
N LEU A 474 4.36 19.04 36.75
CA LEU A 474 4.56 18.13 37.86
C LEU A 474 6.05 18.12 38.17
N ASP A 475 6.41 18.53 39.39
CA ASP A 475 7.81 18.58 39.87
C ASP A 475 8.75 19.34 38.92
N GLY A 476 8.30 20.50 38.40
CA GLY A 476 9.05 21.31 37.44
C GLY A 476 9.16 20.73 36.02
N ARG A 477 8.45 19.65 35.73
CA ARG A 477 8.39 19.05 34.38
C ARG A 477 7.00 19.27 33.75
N ARG A 478 7.00 19.77 32.53
CA ARG A 478 5.78 19.91 31.75
C ARG A 478 5.38 18.56 31.17
N VAL A 479 4.21 18.04 31.57
CA VAL A 479 3.62 16.80 31.06
C VAL A 479 2.24 17.08 30.45
N MET A 480 1.84 16.30 29.46
CA MET A 480 0.51 16.39 28.88
C MET A 480 -0.43 15.44 29.60
N LEU A 481 -1.45 15.99 30.29
CA LEU A 481 -2.50 15.23 30.94
C LEU A 481 -3.70 15.09 30.01
N GLY A 482 -4.11 13.87 29.70
CA GLY A 482 -5.34 13.57 28.96
C GLY A 482 -6.48 13.25 29.92
N LEU A 483 -7.54 14.04 29.91
CA LEU A 483 -8.75 13.81 30.71
C LEU A 483 -9.95 13.58 29.78
N PRO A 484 -10.80 12.55 30.05
CA PRO A 484 -12.05 12.39 29.32
C PRO A 484 -12.93 13.62 29.44
N GLU A 485 -13.44 14.13 28.32
CA GLU A 485 -14.35 15.30 28.30
C GLU A 485 -15.56 15.11 29.24
N GLN A 486 -16.05 13.88 29.34
CA GLN A 486 -17.14 13.52 30.25
C GLN A 486 -16.76 13.75 31.71
N LEU A 487 -15.49 13.52 32.08
CA LEU A 487 -15.00 13.79 33.44
C LEU A 487 -14.98 15.29 33.74
N LEU A 488 -14.59 16.10 32.75
CA LEU A 488 -14.58 17.56 32.89
C LEU A 488 -16.00 18.12 32.96
N GLY A 489 -16.93 17.58 32.19
CA GLY A 489 -18.35 17.92 32.30
C GLY A 489 -18.92 17.58 33.70
N ALA A 490 -18.57 16.42 34.24
CA ALA A 490 -18.95 16.04 35.60
C ALA A 490 -18.31 16.92 36.68
N LEU A 491 -17.02 17.28 36.54
CA LEU A 491 -16.32 18.20 37.44
C LEU A 491 -16.86 19.62 37.37
N ALA A 492 -17.21 20.12 36.17
CA ALA A 492 -17.85 21.42 35.99
C ALA A 492 -19.23 21.47 36.61
N ALA A 493 -20.03 20.39 36.50
CA ALA A 493 -21.33 20.25 37.15
C ALA A 493 -21.19 20.20 38.68
N MET A 494 -20.18 19.55 39.23
CA MET A 494 -19.85 19.53 40.66
C MET A 494 -19.39 20.90 41.17
N GLY A 495 -18.61 21.66 40.37
CA GLY A 495 -18.15 23.02 40.72
C GLY A 495 -19.28 24.06 40.79
N GLN A 496 -20.42 23.78 40.15
CA GLN A 496 -21.63 24.66 40.26
C GLN A 496 -22.44 24.37 41.53
N VAL A 497 -22.14 23.32 42.28
CA VAL A 497 -22.84 22.92 43.51
C VAL A 497 -22.15 23.44 44.80
N LEU A 498 -20.94 24.03 44.68
CA LEU A 498 -20.28 24.62 45.84
C LEU A 498 -20.90 26.00 46.14
N PRO A 499 -21.47 26.25 47.35
CA PRO A 499 -22.04 27.54 47.70
C PRO A 499 -20.95 28.61 47.65
N GLN A 500 -21.25 29.74 47.02
CA GLN A 500 -20.45 30.97 47.22
C GLN A 500 -20.56 31.34 48.68
N GLU A 501 -19.53 31.16 49.46
CA GLU A 501 -19.43 31.76 50.79
C GLU A 501 -19.48 33.27 50.64
N GLY A 502 -20.50 33.84 51.32
CA GLY A 502 -20.87 35.21 51.21
C GLY A 502 -19.77 36.23 51.56
N SER A 503 -19.66 37.25 50.75
CA SER A 503 -19.01 38.49 51.10
C SER A 503 -19.89 39.18 52.14
N ALA A 504 -19.45 39.11 53.43
CA ALA A 504 -20.04 39.95 54.48
C ALA A 504 -19.71 41.42 54.20
N ALA A 505 -20.75 42.17 53.88
CA ALA A 505 -20.68 43.60 53.84
C ALA A 505 -20.55 44.16 55.25
N GLY A 506 -19.36 44.66 55.61
CA GLY A 506 -19.15 45.51 56.78
C GLY A 506 -19.38 46.99 56.40
N GLY A 507 -20.55 47.49 56.69
CA GLY A 507 -20.78 48.94 56.72
C GLY A 507 -20.19 49.55 57.97
N ALA A 508 -19.44 50.62 57.80
CA ALA A 508 -19.15 51.56 58.88
C ALA A 508 -19.31 52.97 58.38
N THR A 509 -20.35 53.59 58.90
CA THR A 509 -20.62 55.05 58.91
C THR A 509 -19.56 55.71 59.81
N GLY A 510 -19.07 56.91 59.46
CA GLY A 510 -18.29 57.76 60.32
C GLY A 510 -17.97 59.10 59.67
N GLN A 511 -18.73 60.10 60.11
CA GLN A 511 -18.53 61.54 59.89
C GLN A 511 -17.14 62.04 60.37
N ALA A 512 -16.50 62.87 59.65
CA ALA A 512 -16.12 64.25 59.94
C ALA A 512 -15.25 64.76 58.77
#